data_2fa93cca751f3b6b1e70f57a45b1048d
#
_entry.id   2fa93cca751f3b6b1e70f57a45b1048d
#
_cell.length_a   1.000
_cell.length_b   1.000
_cell.length_c   1.000
_cell.angle_alpha   90.00
_cell.angle_beta   90.00
_cell.angle_gamma   90.00
#
_symmetry.space_group_name_H-M   'P 1'
#
loop_
_entity.id
_entity.type
_entity.pdbx_description
1 polymer ?
#
loop_
_entity_poly.entity_id
_entity_poly.type
_entity_poly.pdbx_seq_one_letter_code
_entity_poly.pdbx_strand_id
1 'polypeptide(L)'
;MNVISIKDVTFSYETHHVLDHISLDIKKGDFLAILGSNGTGKTTLLKILLNELKPTTGTVAIFGQDIKTFNYWTKIGYLSQNATANVAGFPTTVKELVASSLHAELGVIKILKKSHRERVFEALKLVGMETYQNRLFAKLSGGQQQKVLLARSLVSRPEILILDEPTSALDEASSQALFSLLKKISLEKATTIII
;
A
#
# COMPACT_ATOMS: atom_id res chain seq x y z
N MET A 1 10.92 10.82 -14.44
CA MET A 1 10.85 11.59 -13.18
C MET A 1 10.83 10.59 -12.04
N ASN A 2 11.75 10.75 -11.07
CA ASN A 2 11.77 9.88 -9.90
C ASN A 2 10.59 10.22 -8.99
N VAL A 3 9.85 9.20 -8.58
CA VAL A 3 8.75 9.34 -7.60
C VAL A 3 9.26 9.08 -6.18
N ILE A 4 10.31 8.26 -6.04
CA ILE A 4 11.04 8.06 -4.78
C ILE A 4 12.53 8.16 -5.08
N SER A 5 13.27 8.82 -4.20
CA SER A 5 14.73 8.89 -4.23
C SER A 5 15.27 8.64 -2.83
N ILE A 6 16.07 7.62 -2.68
CA ILE A 6 16.76 7.21 -1.45
C ILE A 6 18.24 7.43 -1.70
N LYS A 7 18.93 8.17 -0.84
CA LYS A 7 20.34 8.50 -0.99
C LYS A 7 21.09 8.21 0.29
N ASP A 8 22.02 7.25 0.20
CA ASP A 8 22.98 6.90 1.25
C ASP A 8 22.32 6.64 2.62
N VAL A 9 21.16 5.97 2.61
CA VAL A 9 20.38 5.73 3.82
C VAL A 9 21.00 4.60 4.64
N THR A 10 21.30 4.89 5.91
CA THR A 10 21.63 3.89 6.94
C THR A 10 20.56 3.89 8.01
N PHE A 11 20.36 2.74 8.65
CA PHE A 11 19.46 2.63 9.79
C PHE A 11 19.90 1.53 10.74
N SER A 12 19.85 1.81 12.04
CA SER A 12 20.13 0.85 13.11
C SER A 12 19.02 0.90 14.17
N TYR A 13 18.65 -0.27 14.67
CA TYR A 13 17.92 -0.38 15.94
C TYR A 13 18.96 -0.51 17.06
N GLU A 14 19.07 0.52 17.90
CA GLU A 14 20.10 0.58 18.95
C GLU A 14 21.50 0.34 18.37
N THR A 15 22.10 -0.83 18.62
CA THR A 15 23.42 -1.23 18.12
C THR A 15 23.38 -2.12 16.89
N HIS A 16 22.18 -2.57 16.47
CA HIS A 16 22.03 -3.52 15.37
C HIS A 16 21.81 -2.79 14.03
N HIS A 17 22.81 -2.86 13.14
CA HIS A 17 22.72 -2.31 11.78
C HIS A 17 21.76 -3.12 10.93
N VAL A 18 20.79 -2.45 10.30
CA VAL A 18 19.75 -3.08 9.47
C VAL A 18 19.80 -2.60 8.03
N LEU A 19 20.05 -1.31 7.80
CA LEU A 19 20.24 -0.76 6.46
C LEU A 19 21.61 -0.09 6.42
N ASP A 20 22.38 -0.39 5.37
CA ASP A 20 23.73 0.07 5.20
C ASP A 20 23.91 0.73 3.83
N HIS A 21 24.08 2.05 3.80
CA HIS A 21 24.32 2.89 2.62
C HIS A 21 23.40 2.61 1.43
N ILE A 22 22.09 2.45 1.69
CA ILE A 22 21.09 2.16 0.64
C ILE A 22 20.85 3.39 -0.22
N SER A 23 21.04 3.22 -1.53
CA SER A 23 20.73 4.24 -2.54
C SER A 23 19.88 3.63 -3.64
N LEU A 24 18.71 4.24 -3.93
CA LEU A 24 17.74 3.73 -4.89
C LEU A 24 16.89 4.87 -5.44
N ASP A 25 16.74 4.95 -6.74
CA ASP A 25 15.81 5.82 -7.43
C ASP A 25 14.69 5.02 -8.08
N ILE A 26 13.44 5.35 -7.80
CA ILE A 26 12.25 4.70 -8.34
C ILE A 26 11.52 5.71 -9.23
N LYS A 27 11.25 5.31 -10.48
CA LYS A 27 10.57 6.16 -11.47
C LYS A 27 9.06 5.89 -11.48
N LYS A 28 8.31 6.86 -11.97
CA LYS A 28 6.87 6.69 -12.19
C LYS A 28 6.60 5.53 -13.13
N GLY A 29 5.72 4.62 -12.73
CA GLY A 29 5.34 3.42 -13.48
C GLY A 29 6.27 2.22 -13.30
N ASP A 30 7.33 2.33 -12.47
CA ASP A 30 8.15 1.17 -12.16
C ASP A 30 7.35 0.13 -11.37
N PHE A 31 7.65 -1.12 -11.63
CA PHE A 31 7.20 -2.26 -10.84
C PHE A 31 8.43 -2.86 -10.14
N LEU A 32 8.62 -2.50 -8.88
CA LEU A 32 9.80 -2.88 -8.12
C LEU A 32 9.46 -4.02 -7.14
N ALA A 33 10.25 -5.09 -7.16
CA ALA A 33 10.21 -6.12 -6.13
C ALA A 33 11.49 -6.05 -5.29
N ILE A 34 11.33 -5.95 -3.96
CA ILE A 34 12.43 -6.01 -3.00
C ILE A 34 12.48 -7.43 -2.45
N LEU A 35 13.50 -8.19 -2.86
CA LEU A 35 13.68 -9.57 -2.48
C LEU A 35 14.75 -9.73 -1.40
N GLY A 36 14.56 -10.69 -0.52
CA GLY A 36 15.52 -11.02 0.54
C GLY A 36 14.90 -11.91 1.61
N SER A 37 15.74 -12.58 2.39
CA SER A 37 15.30 -13.40 3.53
C SER A 37 14.66 -12.55 4.62
N ASN A 38 13.99 -13.19 5.59
CA ASN A 38 13.44 -12.48 6.74
C ASN A 38 14.57 -11.83 7.56
N GLY A 39 14.34 -10.63 8.07
CA GLY A 39 15.32 -9.88 8.85
C GLY A 39 16.33 -9.04 8.03
N THR A 40 16.30 -9.05 6.70
CA THR A 40 17.22 -8.26 5.86
C THR A 40 16.86 -6.76 5.75
N GLY A 41 15.91 -6.26 6.53
CA GLY A 41 15.57 -4.84 6.56
C GLY A 41 14.51 -4.38 5.57
N LYS A 42 13.85 -5.29 4.81
CA LYS A 42 12.78 -4.94 3.86
C LYS A 42 11.70 -4.09 4.52
N THR A 43 11.07 -4.60 5.59
CA THR A 43 10.03 -3.88 6.34
C THR A 43 10.56 -2.60 6.98
N THR A 44 11.83 -2.56 7.40
CA THR A 44 12.47 -1.35 7.91
C THR A 44 12.56 -0.27 6.83
N LEU A 45 12.98 -0.64 5.62
CA LEU A 45 13.00 0.27 4.48
C LEU A 45 11.60 0.81 4.15
N LEU A 46 10.58 -0.07 4.14
CA LEU A 46 9.19 0.35 3.92
C LEU A 46 8.70 1.31 5.01
N LYS A 47 9.02 1.06 6.28
CA LYS A 47 8.69 1.97 7.38
C LYS A 47 9.38 3.34 7.26
N ILE A 48 10.59 3.39 6.73
CA ILE A 48 11.25 4.66 6.42
C ILE A 48 10.51 5.37 5.28
N LEU A 49 10.12 4.66 4.21
CA LEU A 49 9.33 5.22 3.09
C LEU A 49 7.94 5.69 3.51
N LEU A 50 7.40 5.18 4.62
CA LEU A 50 6.13 5.61 5.22
C LEU A 50 6.32 6.68 6.30
N ASN A 51 7.56 7.15 6.52
CA ASN A 51 7.93 8.10 7.58
C ASN A 51 7.59 7.62 9.01
N GLU A 52 7.44 6.31 9.19
CA GLU A 52 7.26 5.68 10.51
C GLU A 52 8.58 5.56 11.27
N LEU A 53 9.70 5.42 10.51
CA LEU A 53 11.06 5.43 11.03
C LEU A 53 11.88 6.52 10.33
N LYS A 54 12.80 7.13 11.08
CA LYS A 54 13.74 8.11 10.54
C LYS A 54 15.08 7.43 10.26
N PRO A 55 15.68 7.62 9.08
CA PRO A 55 17.01 7.08 8.82
C PRO A 55 18.04 7.70 9.78
N THR A 56 19.07 6.93 10.13
CA THR A 56 20.20 7.40 10.94
C THR A 56 21.03 8.40 10.14
N THR A 57 21.33 8.07 8.88
CA THR A 57 21.99 8.96 7.91
C THR A 57 21.29 8.89 6.56
N GLY A 58 21.67 9.77 5.65
CA GLY A 58 21.10 9.84 4.31
C GLY A 58 19.79 10.59 4.24
N THR A 59 19.18 10.57 3.05
CA THR A 59 17.95 11.31 2.76
C THR A 59 16.97 10.46 1.95
N VAL A 60 15.68 10.72 2.17
CA VAL A 60 14.58 10.14 1.38
C VAL A 60 13.71 11.27 0.87
N ALA A 61 13.41 11.25 -0.42
CA ALA A 61 12.50 12.19 -1.04
C ALA A 61 11.38 11.45 -1.79
N ILE A 62 10.15 11.95 -1.69
CA ILE A 62 8.97 11.47 -2.40
C ILE A 62 8.44 12.59 -3.27
N PHE A 63 8.28 12.37 -4.57
CA PHE A 63 7.93 13.39 -5.57
C PHE A 63 8.83 14.64 -5.50
N GLY A 64 10.12 14.45 -5.18
CA GLY A 64 11.10 15.52 -5.04
C GLY A 64 11.04 16.29 -3.72
N GLN A 65 10.13 15.97 -2.81
CA GLN A 65 10.00 16.58 -1.49
C GLN A 65 10.64 15.68 -0.42
N ASP A 66 11.41 16.27 0.51
CA ASP A 66 11.96 15.53 1.66
C ASP A 66 10.83 14.85 2.45
N ILE A 67 11.01 13.58 2.79
CA ILE A 67 10.02 12.78 3.50
C ILE A 67 9.60 13.38 4.84
N LYS A 68 10.49 14.12 5.51
CA LYS A 68 10.21 14.78 6.80
C LYS A 68 9.15 15.88 6.70
N THR A 69 9.01 16.48 5.50
CA THR A 69 8.04 17.55 5.22
C THR A 69 6.92 17.11 4.28
N PHE A 70 6.98 15.85 3.80
CA PHE A 70 6.00 15.30 2.88
C PHE A 70 4.62 15.19 3.53
N ASN A 71 3.58 15.70 2.87
CA ASN A 71 2.21 15.74 3.40
C ASN A 71 1.13 15.21 2.43
N TYR A 72 1.53 14.72 1.24
CA TYR A 72 0.59 14.19 0.24
C TYR A 72 0.37 12.68 0.38
N TRP A 73 0.14 12.21 1.62
CA TRP A 73 0.01 10.78 1.94
C TRP A 73 -1.17 10.10 1.22
N THR A 74 -2.19 10.85 0.78
CA THR A 74 -3.28 10.33 -0.04
C THR A 74 -2.82 9.81 -1.41
N LYS A 75 -1.63 10.23 -1.88
CA LYS A 75 -0.99 9.74 -3.10
C LYS A 75 -0.29 8.39 -2.93
N ILE A 76 -0.20 7.90 -1.70
CA ILE A 76 0.45 6.64 -1.36
C ILE A 76 -0.61 5.66 -0.84
N GLY A 77 -0.77 4.55 -1.54
CA GLY A 77 -1.54 3.40 -1.05
C GLY A 77 -0.59 2.45 -0.31
N TYR A 78 -1.01 1.97 0.85
CA TYR A 78 -0.24 1.00 1.61
C TYR A 78 -1.07 -0.21 2.02
N LEU A 79 -0.51 -1.40 1.80
CA LEU A 79 -1.04 -2.67 2.27
C LEU A 79 0.01 -3.32 3.17
N SER A 80 -0.24 -3.32 4.48
CA SER A 80 0.67 -3.95 5.44
C SER A 80 0.49 -5.46 5.49
N GLN A 81 1.52 -6.20 5.88
CA GLN A 81 1.52 -7.65 6.07
C GLN A 81 0.36 -8.11 6.98
N ASN A 82 0.10 -7.40 8.07
CA ASN A 82 -0.93 -7.74 9.05
C ASN A 82 -2.29 -7.07 8.82
N ALA A 83 -2.56 -6.55 7.60
CA ALA A 83 -3.77 -5.79 7.32
C ALA A 83 -5.07 -6.57 7.62
N THR A 84 -5.09 -7.89 7.36
CA THR A 84 -6.24 -8.76 7.65
C THR A 84 -6.48 -8.88 9.15
N ALA A 85 -5.43 -9.12 9.95
CA ALA A 85 -5.54 -9.26 11.40
C ALA A 85 -6.05 -7.96 12.06
N ASN A 86 -5.64 -6.81 11.54
CA ASN A 86 -6.06 -5.49 12.03
C ASN A 86 -7.56 -5.21 11.84
N VAL A 87 -8.23 -5.93 10.93
CA VAL A 87 -9.66 -5.75 10.62
C VAL A 87 -10.53 -6.88 11.15
N ALA A 88 -9.96 -8.04 11.47
CA ALA A 88 -10.68 -9.28 11.77
C ALA A 88 -11.73 -9.17 12.91
N GLY A 89 -11.56 -8.24 13.86
CA GLY A 89 -12.48 -8.03 14.99
C GLY A 89 -13.60 -7.02 14.73
N PHE A 90 -13.64 -6.35 13.57
CA PHE A 90 -14.62 -5.29 13.31
C PHE A 90 -15.78 -5.80 12.44
N PRO A 91 -17.05 -5.60 12.87
CA PRO A 91 -18.23 -5.96 12.07
C PRO A 91 -18.45 -4.93 10.96
N THR A 92 -17.53 -4.86 9.99
CA THR A 92 -17.59 -3.93 8.87
C THR A 92 -17.95 -4.65 7.56
N THR A 93 -18.71 -3.99 6.71
CA THR A 93 -18.95 -4.45 5.33
C THR A 93 -17.75 -4.12 4.43
N VAL A 94 -17.64 -4.83 3.32
CA VAL A 94 -16.59 -4.62 2.32
C VAL A 94 -16.54 -3.18 1.84
N LYS A 95 -17.69 -2.58 1.49
CA LYS A 95 -17.75 -1.18 1.03
C LYS A 95 -17.34 -0.18 2.11
N GLU A 96 -17.70 -0.39 3.37
CA GLU A 96 -17.32 0.47 4.50
C GLU A 96 -15.84 0.41 4.75
N LEU A 97 -15.26 -0.80 4.71
CA LEU A 97 -13.83 -0.99 4.86
C LEU A 97 -13.05 -0.27 3.76
N VAL A 98 -13.46 -0.39 2.49
CA VAL A 98 -12.79 0.31 1.38
C VAL A 98 -12.98 1.82 1.50
N ALA A 99 -14.18 2.28 1.86
CA ALA A 99 -14.48 3.70 2.05
C ALA A 99 -13.67 4.34 3.19
N SER A 100 -13.23 3.56 4.19
CA SER A 100 -12.45 4.09 5.32
C SER A 100 -11.16 4.80 4.90
N SER A 101 -10.53 4.41 3.79
CA SER A 101 -9.33 5.09 3.28
C SER A 101 -9.60 6.46 2.67
N LEU A 102 -10.87 6.83 2.44
CA LEU A 102 -11.25 8.15 1.95
C LEU A 102 -11.46 9.18 3.06
N HIS A 103 -11.32 8.80 4.34
CA HIS A 103 -11.58 9.70 5.47
C HIS A 103 -10.75 10.99 5.45
N ALA A 104 -9.52 10.93 4.95
CA ALA A 104 -8.66 12.12 4.81
C ALA A 104 -9.18 13.12 3.77
N GLU A 105 -10.01 12.67 2.81
CA GLU A 105 -10.59 13.50 1.76
C GLU A 105 -11.98 14.04 2.16
N LEU A 106 -12.60 13.46 3.20
CA LEU A 106 -13.89 13.90 3.70
C LEU A 106 -13.71 15.18 4.52
N GLY A 107 -14.44 16.22 4.16
CA GLY A 107 -14.44 17.47 4.94
C GLY A 107 -14.91 17.28 6.39
N VAL A 108 -15.16 18.38 7.09
CA VAL A 108 -15.51 18.40 8.52
C VAL A 108 -16.69 17.48 8.87
N ILE A 109 -17.69 17.37 8.00
CA ILE A 109 -18.91 16.58 8.24
C ILE A 109 -18.73 15.08 7.95
N LYS A 110 -17.60 14.66 7.36
CA LYS A 110 -17.25 13.26 7.05
C LYS A 110 -18.34 12.44 6.33
N ILE A 111 -19.12 13.05 5.44
CA ILE A 111 -20.19 12.39 4.68
C ILE A 111 -19.63 11.90 3.33
N LEU A 112 -19.87 10.62 3.02
CA LEU A 112 -19.54 10.04 1.72
C LEU A 112 -20.47 10.60 0.64
N LYS A 113 -19.92 11.42 -0.26
CA LYS A 113 -20.59 11.92 -1.46
C LYS A 113 -20.78 10.80 -2.49
N LYS A 114 -21.62 11.04 -3.51
CA LYS A 114 -21.82 10.11 -4.63
C LYS A 114 -20.50 9.71 -5.30
N SER A 115 -19.63 10.68 -5.56
CA SER A 115 -18.30 10.43 -6.15
C SER A 115 -17.41 9.49 -5.33
N HIS A 116 -17.47 9.55 -3.99
CA HIS A 116 -16.73 8.63 -3.13
C HIS A 116 -17.28 7.19 -3.24
N ARG A 117 -18.60 7.04 -3.31
CA ARG A 117 -19.26 5.72 -3.49
C ARG A 117 -18.92 5.09 -4.84
N GLU A 118 -18.86 5.91 -5.90
CA GLU A 118 -18.45 5.49 -7.24
C GLU A 118 -16.96 5.01 -7.21
N ARG A 119 -16.08 5.74 -6.55
CA ARG A 119 -14.67 5.32 -6.38
C ARG A 119 -14.53 4.01 -5.61
N VAL A 120 -15.32 3.80 -4.55
CA VAL A 120 -15.37 2.54 -3.82
C VAL A 120 -15.79 1.39 -4.72
N PHE A 121 -16.87 1.60 -5.51
CA PHE A 121 -17.36 0.60 -6.46
C PHE A 121 -16.29 0.28 -7.54
N GLU A 122 -15.65 1.30 -8.12
CA GLU A 122 -14.57 1.13 -9.10
C GLU A 122 -13.37 0.36 -8.51
N ALA A 123 -12.96 0.70 -7.28
CA ALA A 123 -11.87 -0.01 -6.62
C ALA A 123 -12.20 -1.48 -6.38
N LEU A 124 -13.43 -1.79 -5.95
CA LEU A 124 -13.90 -3.16 -5.79
C LEU A 124 -13.99 -3.91 -7.13
N LYS A 125 -14.45 -3.23 -8.18
CA LYS A 125 -14.51 -3.80 -9.53
C LYS A 125 -13.14 -4.14 -10.09
N LEU A 126 -12.11 -3.32 -9.82
CA LEU A 126 -10.72 -3.60 -10.22
C LEU A 126 -10.22 -4.94 -9.69
N VAL A 127 -10.65 -5.33 -8.49
CA VAL A 127 -10.22 -6.58 -7.84
C VAL A 127 -11.26 -7.71 -7.95
N GLY A 128 -12.37 -7.50 -8.67
CA GLY A 128 -13.46 -8.48 -8.86
C GLY A 128 -14.26 -8.76 -7.60
N MET A 129 -14.46 -7.75 -6.75
CA MET A 129 -15.16 -7.86 -5.46
C MET A 129 -16.44 -7.01 -5.37
N GLU A 130 -16.91 -6.41 -6.46
CA GLU A 130 -18.07 -5.50 -6.48
C GLU A 130 -19.36 -6.15 -6.02
N THR A 131 -19.57 -7.45 -6.31
CA THR A 131 -20.76 -8.20 -5.89
C THR A 131 -20.79 -8.48 -4.38
N TYR A 132 -19.64 -8.40 -3.72
CA TYR A 132 -19.49 -8.63 -2.29
C TYR A 132 -19.57 -7.36 -1.43
N GLN A 133 -19.84 -6.20 -2.01
CA GLN A 133 -19.77 -4.89 -1.35
C GLN A 133 -20.57 -4.77 -0.04
N ASN A 134 -21.71 -5.49 0.06
CA ASN A 134 -22.57 -5.47 1.25
C ASN A 134 -22.28 -6.62 2.22
N ARG A 135 -21.36 -7.54 1.89
CA ARG A 135 -21.00 -8.66 2.74
C ARG A 135 -20.06 -8.19 3.86
N LEU A 136 -20.17 -8.83 5.02
CA LEU A 136 -19.21 -8.60 6.10
C LEU A 136 -17.82 -9.10 5.70
N PHE A 137 -16.79 -8.29 5.94
CA PHE A 137 -15.40 -8.62 5.62
C PHE A 137 -14.95 -9.95 6.25
N ALA A 138 -15.30 -10.18 7.51
CA ALA A 138 -14.98 -11.41 8.23
C ALA A 138 -15.61 -12.70 7.64
N LYS A 139 -16.62 -12.56 6.75
CA LYS A 139 -17.27 -13.70 6.07
C LYS A 139 -16.64 -14.03 4.71
N LEU A 140 -15.55 -13.39 4.35
CA LEU A 140 -14.80 -13.62 3.12
C LEU A 140 -13.71 -14.67 3.33
N SER A 141 -13.34 -15.40 2.26
CA SER A 141 -12.11 -16.23 2.27
C SER A 141 -10.85 -15.34 2.36
N GLY A 142 -9.72 -15.90 2.78
CA GLY A 142 -8.45 -15.15 2.90
C GLY A 142 -8.06 -14.43 1.61
N GLY A 143 -8.15 -15.09 0.46
CA GLY A 143 -7.88 -14.47 -0.84
C GLY A 143 -8.86 -13.35 -1.21
N GLN A 144 -10.15 -13.49 -0.83
CA GLN A 144 -11.14 -12.43 -1.01
C GLN A 144 -10.85 -11.24 -0.08
N GLN A 145 -10.46 -11.49 1.17
CA GLN A 145 -10.05 -10.46 2.12
C GLN A 145 -8.85 -9.68 1.58
N GLN A 146 -7.84 -10.37 1.06
CA GLN A 146 -6.67 -9.74 0.46
C GLN A 146 -7.02 -8.82 -0.71
N LYS A 147 -7.92 -9.27 -1.62
CA LYS A 147 -8.43 -8.45 -2.72
C LYS A 147 -9.15 -7.19 -2.22
N VAL A 148 -9.97 -7.30 -1.17
CA VAL A 148 -10.67 -6.15 -0.58
C VAL A 148 -9.68 -5.17 0.05
N LEU A 149 -8.64 -5.65 0.74
CA LEU A 149 -7.60 -4.81 1.32
C LEU A 149 -6.77 -4.11 0.23
N LEU A 150 -6.52 -4.79 -0.89
CA LEU A 150 -5.93 -4.15 -2.07
C LEU A 150 -6.85 -3.05 -2.64
N ALA A 151 -8.16 -3.31 -2.78
CA ALA A 151 -9.10 -2.27 -3.20
C ALA A 151 -9.11 -1.07 -2.25
N ARG A 152 -9.01 -1.32 -0.94
CA ARG A 152 -8.88 -0.29 0.09
C ARG A 152 -7.64 0.59 -0.12
N SER A 153 -6.49 0.01 -0.48
CA SER A 153 -5.27 0.78 -0.75
C SER A 153 -5.31 1.55 -2.08
N LEU A 154 -6.18 1.14 -3.02
CA LEU A 154 -6.33 1.73 -4.34
C LEU A 154 -7.43 2.81 -4.44
N VAL A 155 -8.37 2.87 -3.50
CA VAL A 155 -9.56 3.73 -3.59
C VAL A 155 -9.24 5.23 -3.62
N SER A 156 -8.13 5.65 -3.01
CA SER A 156 -7.60 7.02 -3.09
C SER A 156 -6.95 7.35 -4.44
N ARG A 157 -6.84 6.37 -5.35
CA ARG A 157 -6.13 6.49 -6.64
C ARG A 157 -4.68 6.91 -6.44
N PRO A 158 -3.90 6.15 -5.65
CA PRO A 158 -2.54 6.52 -5.33
C PRO A 158 -1.64 6.54 -6.57
N GLU A 159 -0.60 7.36 -6.53
CA GLU A 159 0.47 7.36 -7.53
C GLU A 159 1.58 6.36 -7.18
N ILE A 160 1.72 6.01 -5.90
CA ILE A 160 2.61 4.97 -5.40
C ILE A 160 1.78 3.96 -4.59
N LEU A 161 1.99 2.67 -4.84
CA LEU A 161 1.38 1.58 -4.08
C LEU A 161 2.50 0.76 -3.43
N ILE A 162 2.51 0.71 -2.11
CA ILE A 162 3.45 -0.06 -1.31
C ILE A 162 2.73 -1.29 -0.74
N LEU A 163 3.29 -2.46 -0.97
CA LEU A 163 2.73 -3.74 -0.52
C LEU A 163 3.80 -4.48 0.28
N ASP A 164 3.50 -4.81 1.53
CA ASP A 164 4.40 -5.56 2.40
C ASP A 164 3.94 -7.01 2.47
N GLU A 165 4.67 -7.91 1.81
CA GLU A 165 4.38 -9.34 1.70
C GLU A 165 2.93 -9.67 1.28
N PRO A 166 2.42 -9.13 0.15
CA PRO A 166 1.01 -9.22 -0.21
C PRO A 166 0.54 -10.65 -0.52
N THR A 167 1.45 -11.61 -0.65
CA THR A 167 1.16 -13.00 -1.01
C THR A 167 1.40 -13.99 0.11
N SER A 168 1.88 -13.58 1.28
CA SER A 168 2.30 -14.47 2.38
C SER A 168 1.21 -15.43 2.89
N ALA A 169 -0.07 -15.08 2.72
CA ALA A 169 -1.23 -15.88 3.15
C ALA A 169 -2.02 -16.49 1.97
N LEU A 170 -1.48 -16.46 0.75
CA LEU A 170 -2.16 -16.93 -0.46
C LEU A 170 -1.52 -18.23 -0.99
N ASP A 171 -2.35 -19.07 -1.60
CA ASP A 171 -1.87 -20.17 -2.43
C ASP A 171 -1.20 -19.65 -3.71
N GLU A 172 -0.50 -20.54 -4.42
CA GLU A 172 0.27 -20.16 -5.61
C GLU A 172 -0.61 -19.55 -6.71
N ALA A 173 -1.79 -20.14 -6.98
CA ALA A 173 -2.69 -19.64 -8.02
C ALA A 173 -3.23 -18.24 -7.67
N SER A 174 -3.60 -18.00 -6.42
CA SER A 174 -4.04 -16.70 -5.92
C SER A 174 -2.91 -15.67 -5.96
N SER A 175 -1.68 -16.08 -5.65
CA SER A 175 -0.50 -15.22 -5.73
C SER A 175 -0.22 -14.78 -7.17
N GLN A 176 -0.24 -15.70 -8.13
CA GLN A 176 -0.08 -15.39 -9.56
C GLN A 176 -1.17 -14.45 -10.07
N ALA A 177 -2.43 -14.68 -9.68
CA ALA A 177 -3.54 -13.82 -10.03
C ALA A 177 -3.36 -12.39 -9.46
N LEU A 178 -2.88 -12.27 -8.22
CA LEU A 178 -2.58 -10.99 -7.59
C LEU A 178 -1.46 -10.25 -8.34
N PHE A 179 -0.35 -10.90 -8.66
CA PHE A 179 0.75 -10.28 -9.42
C PHE A 179 0.30 -9.83 -10.82
N SER A 180 -0.52 -10.64 -11.51
CA SER A 180 -1.09 -10.27 -12.81
C SER A 180 -1.97 -9.02 -12.70
N LEU A 181 -2.79 -8.93 -11.66
CA LEU A 181 -3.61 -7.76 -11.37
C LEU A 181 -2.76 -6.52 -11.07
N LEU A 182 -1.73 -6.66 -10.22
CA LEU A 182 -0.82 -5.56 -9.89
C LEU A 182 -0.07 -5.04 -11.11
N LYS A 183 0.41 -5.94 -11.97
CA LYS A 183 1.06 -5.58 -13.24
C LYS A 183 0.10 -4.80 -14.16
N LYS A 184 -1.15 -5.24 -14.27
CA LYS A 184 -2.18 -4.52 -15.02
C LYS A 184 -2.42 -3.12 -14.45
N ILE A 185 -2.56 -2.98 -13.13
CA ILE A 185 -2.75 -1.69 -12.45
C ILE A 185 -1.56 -0.76 -12.73
N SER A 186 -0.32 -1.26 -12.63
CA SER A 186 0.88 -0.47 -12.90
C SER A 186 0.88 0.08 -14.33
N LEU A 187 0.59 -0.76 -15.32
CA LEU A 187 0.57 -0.37 -16.74
C LEU A 187 -0.56 0.63 -17.06
N GLU A 188 -1.77 0.39 -16.55
CA GLU A 188 -2.94 1.22 -16.87
C GLU A 188 -2.98 2.54 -16.10
N LYS A 189 -2.49 2.56 -14.88
CA LYS A 189 -2.60 3.71 -13.96
C LYS A 189 -1.28 4.47 -13.81
N ALA A 190 -0.19 4.03 -14.44
CA ALA A 190 1.16 4.53 -14.22
C ALA A 190 1.51 4.60 -12.70
N THR A 191 0.98 3.65 -11.93
CA THR A 191 1.23 3.56 -10.49
C THR A 191 2.53 2.79 -10.27
N THR A 192 3.42 3.32 -9.46
CA THR A 192 4.64 2.63 -9.02
C THR A 192 4.27 1.62 -7.94
N ILE A 193 4.71 0.37 -8.06
CA ILE A 193 4.41 -0.69 -7.10
C ILE A 193 5.72 -1.19 -6.48
N ILE A 194 5.71 -1.31 -5.17
CA ILE A 194 6.83 -1.80 -4.35
C ILE A 194 6.32 -2.99 -3.54
N ILE A 195 7.01 -4.12 -3.61
CA ILE A 195 6.63 -5.36 -2.94
C ILE A 195 7.77 -5.84 -2.05
#